data_db7b9ae5731f7b13b71c628732972cdc
#
_entry.id   db7b9ae5731f7b13b71c628732972cdc
#
_cell.length_a   1.000
_cell.length_b   1.000
_cell.length_c   1.000
_cell.angle_alpha   90.00
_cell.angle_beta   90.00
_cell.angle_gamma   90.00
#
_symmetry.space_group_name_H-M   'P 1'
#
loop_
_entity.id
_entity.type
_entity.pdbx_description
1 polymer ?
#
loop_
_entity_poly.entity_id
_entity_poly.type
_entity_poly.pdbx_seq_one_letter_code
_entity_poly.pdbx_strand_id
1 'polypeptide(L)'
;FALAGAMKRPLAPARFPEVFLLGFLQTFLFLALSMWALVDGGAGKTAVLVFTMPFWTMILAWPLLGERIHGSQWLAVAMALAGLILILEPWGLRTTLASKVLAVLAGAAWAASAIVAKRIQAKAHMDLLALTSWQMLLGVIPLNLLAWLIPSRPVEWAWPFIGALAFTAIVTTAGGWILWLYVLRSLPAGIASMSALAIPVIAILGSALQLGEVPSPMELWGMVAIGAALALLSARSQSPRAASSGG
;
A
#
# COMPACT_ATOMS: atom_id res chain seq x y z
N PHE A 1 -14.88 9.33 11.08
CA PHE A 1 -16.18 9.34 11.76
C PHE A 1 -16.93 10.67 11.58
N ALA A 2 -16.31 11.83 11.82
CA ALA A 2 -16.99 13.13 11.71
C ALA A 2 -17.60 13.35 10.31
N LEU A 3 -16.83 13.08 9.24
CA LEU A 3 -17.31 13.20 7.86
C LEU A 3 -18.46 12.22 7.57
N ALA A 4 -18.34 10.96 7.98
CA ALA A 4 -19.38 9.96 7.77
C ALA A 4 -20.66 10.30 8.56
N GLY A 5 -20.53 10.80 9.78
CA GLY A 5 -21.65 11.33 10.58
C GLY A 5 -22.34 12.52 9.93
N ALA A 6 -21.58 13.49 9.44
CA ALA A 6 -22.10 14.65 8.72
C ALA A 6 -22.85 14.27 7.43
N MET A 7 -22.40 13.21 6.75
CA MET A 7 -23.04 12.66 5.55
C MET A 7 -24.16 11.65 5.85
N LYS A 8 -24.53 11.46 7.14
CA LYS A 8 -25.56 10.52 7.59
C LYS A 8 -25.33 9.08 7.08
N ARG A 9 -24.04 8.67 6.95
CA ARG A 9 -23.69 7.33 6.51
C ARG A 9 -23.77 6.33 7.67
N PRO A 10 -24.15 5.06 7.40
CA PRO A 10 -24.18 4.03 8.45
C PRO A 10 -22.79 3.80 9.02
N LEU A 11 -22.63 4.02 10.32
CA LEU A 11 -21.34 3.91 11.02
C LEU A 11 -21.12 2.53 11.66
N ALA A 12 -22.17 1.72 11.79
CA ALA A 12 -22.04 0.42 12.44
C ALA A 12 -21.06 -0.50 11.67
N PRO A 13 -20.09 -1.12 12.35
CA PRO A 13 -19.17 -2.05 11.69
C PRO A 13 -19.88 -3.35 11.41
N ALA A 14 -20.15 -3.65 10.16
CA ALA A 14 -20.52 -5.00 9.77
C ALA A 14 -19.26 -5.89 9.88
N ARG A 15 -19.42 -7.13 10.43
CA ARG A 15 -18.31 -8.10 10.51
C ARG A 15 -17.11 -7.57 11.33
N PHE A 16 -17.36 -7.17 12.56
CA PHE A 16 -16.36 -6.58 13.46
C PHE A 16 -15.02 -7.35 13.53
N PRO A 17 -14.96 -8.70 13.60
CA PRO A 17 -13.70 -9.43 13.65
C PRO A 17 -12.81 -9.19 12.40
N GLU A 18 -13.42 -9.15 11.21
CA GLU A 18 -12.66 -8.90 9.97
C GLU A 18 -12.21 -7.44 9.87
N VAL A 19 -13.02 -6.49 10.34
CA VAL A 19 -12.64 -5.06 10.40
C VAL A 19 -11.51 -4.85 11.41
N PHE A 20 -11.55 -5.54 12.55
CA PHE A 20 -10.46 -5.55 13.52
C PHE A 20 -9.17 -6.12 12.89
N LEU A 21 -9.27 -7.29 12.24
CA LEU A 21 -8.13 -7.90 11.55
C LEU A 21 -7.55 -6.96 10.48
N LEU A 22 -8.40 -6.27 9.72
CA LEU A 22 -7.98 -5.28 8.74
C LEU A 22 -7.19 -4.14 9.40
N GLY A 23 -7.73 -3.53 10.47
CA GLY A 23 -7.06 -2.46 11.22
C GLY A 23 -5.75 -2.94 11.84
N PHE A 24 -5.73 -4.14 12.40
CA PHE A 24 -4.53 -4.75 12.96
C PHE A 24 -3.44 -4.96 11.91
N LEU A 25 -3.76 -5.54 10.76
CA LEU A 25 -2.78 -5.81 9.70
C LEU A 25 -2.30 -4.53 9.01
N GLN A 26 -3.23 -3.63 8.66
CA GLN A 26 -2.98 -2.49 7.78
C GLN A 26 -2.48 -1.26 8.54
N THR A 27 -3.05 -0.95 9.70
CA THR A 27 -2.69 0.24 10.45
C THR A 27 -1.65 -0.07 11.52
N PHE A 28 -1.78 -1.15 12.27
CA PHE A 28 -0.83 -1.47 13.33
C PHE A 28 0.39 -2.22 12.78
N LEU A 29 0.20 -3.44 12.30
CA LEU A 29 1.33 -4.34 12.02
C LEU A 29 2.20 -3.80 10.88
N PHE A 30 1.59 -3.35 9.78
CA PHE A 30 2.30 -2.75 8.65
C PHE A 30 3.14 -1.54 9.07
N LEU A 31 2.55 -0.59 9.82
CA LEU A 31 3.27 0.61 10.27
C LEU A 31 4.34 0.28 11.30
N ALA A 32 4.04 -0.54 12.29
CA ALA A 32 5.01 -0.93 13.32
C ALA A 32 6.23 -1.62 12.71
N LEU A 33 6.02 -2.62 11.84
CA LEU A 33 7.11 -3.34 11.17
C LEU A 33 7.90 -2.42 10.22
N SER A 34 7.22 -1.53 9.47
CA SER A 34 7.87 -0.58 8.57
C SER A 34 8.73 0.42 9.33
N MET A 35 8.21 0.99 10.41
CA MET A 35 8.96 1.95 11.24
C MET A 35 10.18 1.29 11.89
N TRP A 36 10.03 0.08 12.44
CA TRP A 36 11.15 -0.66 13.01
C TRP A 36 12.22 -1.04 11.97
N ALA A 37 11.79 -1.44 10.79
CA ALA A 37 12.71 -1.72 9.68
C ALA A 37 13.53 -0.49 9.28
N LEU A 38 12.96 0.73 9.41
CA LEU A 38 13.63 1.99 9.09
C LEU A 38 14.76 2.33 10.07
N VAL A 39 14.66 1.91 11.34
CA VAL A 39 15.64 2.26 12.39
C VAL A 39 17.06 1.82 11.98
N ASP A 40 17.21 0.59 11.50
CA ASP A 40 18.49 0.03 11.11
C ASP A 40 18.72 -0.01 9.59
N GLY A 41 17.64 0.12 8.81
CA GLY A 41 17.66 -0.09 7.36
C GLY A 41 17.90 1.17 6.53
N GLY A 42 17.53 2.33 7.05
CA GLY A 42 17.45 3.57 6.28
C GLY A 42 16.25 3.60 5.33
N ALA A 43 15.78 4.81 4.98
CA ALA A 43 14.50 5.01 4.28
C ALA A 43 14.44 4.34 2.91
N GLY A 44 15.44 4.57 2.04
CA GLY A 44 15.44 4.02 0.69
C GLY A 44 15.48 2.49 0.66
N LYS A 45 16.30 1.89 1.52
CA LYS A 45 16.51 0.44 1.58
C LYS A 45 15.30 -0.32 2.13
N THR A 46 14.64 0.24 3.14
CA THR A 46 13.41 -0.33 3.71
C THR A 46 12.27 -0.25 2.70
N ALA A 47 12.12 0.89 2.01
CA ALA A 47 11.10 1.06 0.98
C ALA A 47 11.15 -0.04 -0.09
N VAL A 48 12.36 -0.45 -0.54
CA VAL A 48 12.55 -1.54 -1.49
C VAL A 48 11.77 -2.78 -1.11
N LEU A 49 12.04 -3.26 0.10
CA LEU A 49 11.51 -4.53 0.56
C LEU A 49 10.01 -4.42 0.90
N VAL A 50 9.56 -3.26 1.35
CA VAL A 50 8.13 -2.98 1.54
C VAL A 50 7.39 -2.95 0.20
N PHE A 51 7.98 -2.37 -0.86
CA PHE A 51 7.37 -2.36 -2.21
C PHE A 51 7.30 -3.73 -2.88
N THR A 52 7.76 -4.81 -2.23
CA THR A 52 7.42 -6.17 -2.65
C THR A 52 5.94 -6.54 -2.36
N MET A 53 5.19 -5.73 -1.63
CA MET A 53 3.79 -5.95 -1.25
C MET A 53 2.85 -6.32 -2.42
N PRO A 54 2.97 -5.78 -3.65
CA PRO A 54 2.09 -6.20 -4.75
C PRO A 54 2.27 -7.67 -5.13
N PHE A 55 3.49 -8.18 -5.07
CA PHE A 55 3.77 -9.59 -5.39
C PHE A 55 3.19 -10.51 -4.32
N TRP A 56 3.28 -10.15 -3.04
CA TRP A 56 2.61 -10.84 -1.94
C TRP A 56 1.09 -10.83 -2.10
N THR A 57 0.51 -9.68 -2.52
CA THR A 57 -0.93 -9.58 -2.77
C THR A 57 -1.35 -10.54 -3.87
N MET A 58 -0.59 -10.65 -4.96
CA MET A 58 -0.90 -11.57 -6.05
C MET A 58 -0.81 -13.04 -5.62
N ILE A 59 0.22 -13.40 -4.85
CA ILE A 59 0.39 -14.74 -4.28
C ILE A 59 -0.81 -15.11 -3.39
N LEU A 60 -1.25 -14.18 -2.54
CA LEU A 60 -2.36 -14.40 -1.62
C LEU A 60 -3.74 -14.32 -2.30
N ALA A 61 -3.89 -13.48 -3.32
CA ALA A 61 -5.17 -13.32 -4.03
C ALA A 61 -5.58 -14.58 -4.80
N TRP A 62 -4.64 -15.33 -5.31
CA TRP A 62 -4.92 -16.57 -6.04
C TRP A 62 -5.70 -17.58 -5.17
N PRO A 63 -5.17 -18.12 -4.04
CA PRO A 63 -5.90 -19.10 -3.24
C PRO A 63 -7.05 -18.50 -2.43
N LEU A 64 -6.98 -17.23 -2.05
CA LEU A 64 -7.91 -16.61 -1.12
C LEU A 64 -9.07 -15.86 -1.77
N LEU A 65 -8.90 -15.36 -3.00
CA LEU A 65 -9.91 -14.63 -3.76
C LEU A 65 -10.24 -15.30 -5.09
N GLY A 66 -9.50 -16.34 -5.50
CA GLY A 66 -9.65 -16.97 -6.81
C GLY A 66 -9.14 -16.11 -7.97
N GLU A 67 -8.40 -15.03 -7.69
CA GLU A 67 -7.82 -14.15 -8.71
C GLU A 67 -6.58 -14.80 -9.30
N ARG A 68 -6.63 -15.12 -10.61
CA ARG A 68 -5.50 -15.73 -11.33
C ARG A 68 -4.86 -14.72 -12.26
N ILE A 69 -3.55 -14.78 -12.34
CA ILE A 69 -2.77 -14.03 -13.32
C ILE A 69 -2.84 -14.78 -14.63
N HIS A 70 -3.21 -14.11 -15.72
CA HIS A 70 -3.39 -14.73 -17.02
C HIS A 70 -2.48 -14.09 -18.08
N GLY A 71 -1.88 -14.93 -18.93
CA GLY A 71 -1.18 -14.52 -20.14
C GLY A 71 -0.19 -13.37 -19.97
N SER A 72 -0.44 -12.25 -20.64
CA SER A 72 0.43 -11.07 -20.64
C SER A 72 0.55 -10.33 -19.30
N GLN A 73 -0.31 -10.62 -18.32
CA GLN A 73 -0.15 -10.05 -16.98
C GLN A 73 1.15 -10.54 -16.32
N TRP A 74 1.61 -11.75 -16.62
CA TRP A 74 2.90 -12.26 -16.18
C TRP A 74 4.07 -11.42 -16.71
N LEU A 75 3.96 -10.95 -17.94
CA LEU A 75 4.96 -10.04 -18.51
C LEU A 75 4.96 -8.71 -17.76
N ALA A 76 3.79 -8.14 -17.47
CA ALA A 76 3.70 -6.91 -16.67
C ALA A 76 4.28 -7.08 -15.27
N VAL A 77 4.01 -8.22 -14.62
CA VAL A 77 4.59 -8.55 -13.31
C VAL A 77 6.12 -8.64 -13.38
N ALA A 78 6.65 -9.32 -14.39
CA ALA A 78 8.10 -9.43 -14.58
C ALA A 78 8.76 -8.08 -14.86
N MET A 79 8.14 -7.24 -15.71
CA MET A 79 8.61 -5.88 -15.99
C MET A 79 8.56 -4.99 -14.75
N ALA A 80 7.49 -5.08 -13.95
CA ALA A 80 7.35 -4.32 -12.72
C ALA A 80 8.37 -4.73 -11.67
N LEU A 81 8.63 -6.03 -11.53
CA LEU A 81 9.66 -6.55 -10.62
C LEU A 81 11.07 -6.11 -11.08
N ALA A 82 11.38 -6.23 -12.37
CA ALA A 82 12.63 -5.75 -12.92
C ALA A 82 12.81 -4.24 -12.73
N GLY A 83 11.77 -3.46 -12.99
CA GLY A 83 11.76 -2.01 -12.77
C GLY A 83 11.96 -1.63 -11.30
N LEU A 84 11.31 -2.34 -10.39
CA LEU A 84 11.50 -2.16 -8.95
C LEU A 84 12.96 -2.45 -8.55
N ILE A 85 13.54 -3.54 -9.02
CA ILE A 85 14.93 -3.91 -8.76
C ILE A 85 15.89 -2.84 -9.29
N LEU A 86 15.64 -2.29 -10.48
CA LEU A 86 16.49 -1.23 -11.06
C LEU A 86 16.41 0.07 -10.27
N ILE A 87 15.21 0.52 -9.87
CA ILE A 87 15.03 1.73 -9.07
C ILE A 87 15.74 1.64 -7.72
N LEU A 88 15.72 0.46 -7.14
CA LEU A 88 16.07 0.29 -5.73
C LEU A 88 17.49 -0.23 -5.50
N GLU A 89 18.16 -0.65 -6.55
CA GLU A 89 19.57 -1.11 -6.55
C GLU A 89 19.92 -1.97 -5.31
N PRO A 90 19.24 -3.12 -5.08
CA PRO A 90 19.34 -3.87 -3.83
C PRO A 90 20.75 -4.44 -3.54
N TRP A 91 21.64 -4.48 -4.53
CA TRP A 91 23.04 -4.93 -4.38
C TRP A 91 23.89 -4.01 -3.50
N GLY A 92 23.50 -2.73 -3.33
CA GLY A 92 24.14 -1.78 -2.42
C GLY A 92 23.61 -1.83 -0.97
N LEU A 93 22.69 -2.74 -0.66
CA LEU A 93 21.98 -2.76 0.62
C LEU A 93 22.87 -3.31 1.76
N ARG A 94 23.54 -2.43 2.50
CA ARG A 94 24.20 -2.75 3.77
C ARG A 94 23.21 -2.54 4.92
N THR A 95 22.30 -3.50 5.14
CA THR A 95 21.29 -3.45 6.22
C THR A 95 21.35 -4.73 7.05
N THR A 96 20.88 -4.65 8.30
CA THR A 96 20.79 -5.83 9.16
C THR A 96 19.78 -6.85 8.61
N LEU A 97 19.97 -8.12 8.93
CA LEU A 97 19.00 -9.16 8.57
C LEU A 97 17.63 -8.88 9.20
N ALA A 98 17.62 -8.34 10.43
CA ALA A 98 16.40 -7.98 11.13
C ALA A 98 15.58 -6.94 10.35
N SER A 99 16.22 -5.84 9.89
CA SER A 99 15.56 -4.80 9.09
C SER A 99 14.97 -5.38 7.79
N LYS A 100 15.70 -6.27 7.10
CA LYS A 100 15.21 -6.93 5.88
C LYS A 100 13.97 -7.77 6.14
N VAL A 101 14.01 -8.60 7.19
CA VAL A 101 12.87 -9.46 7.56
C VAL A 101 11.66 -8.62 7.95
N LEU A 102 11.85 -7.58 8.78
CA LEU A 102 10.77 -6.68 9.18
C LEU A 102 10.11 -5.98 7.98
N ALA A 103 10.90 -5.48 7.03
CA ALA A 103 10.39 -4.83 5.83
C ALA A 103 9.58 -5.77 4.93
N VAL A 104 10.06 -7.01 4.73
CA VAL A 104 9.33 -8.03 3.96
C VAL A 104 8.04 -8.43 4.68
N LEU A 105 8.07 -8.61 6.00
CA LEU A 105 6.87 -8.89 6.80
C LEU A 105 5.87 -7.72 6.77
N ALA A 106 6.35 -6.48 6.75
CA ALA A 106 5.48 -5.32 6.55
C ALA A 106 4.74 -5.39 5.21
N GLY A 107 5.46 -5.67 4.12
CA GLY A 107 4.87 -5.87 2.80
C GLY A 107 3.84 -7.01 2.77
N ALA A 108 4.14 -8.13 3.42
CA ALA A 108 3.22 -9.26 3.54
C ALA A 108 1.98 -8.92 4.39
N ALA A 109 2.13 -8.19 5.49
CA ALA A 109 1.02 -7.73 6.33
C ALA A 109 0.09 -6.79 5.54
N TRP A 110 0.66 -5.86 4.77
CA TRP A 110 -0.11 -5.00 3.88
C TRP A 110 -0.88 -5.80 2.84
N ALA A 111 -0.23 -6.77 2.20
CA ALA A 111 -0.86 -7.66 1.22
C ALA A 111 -2.02 -8.46 1.83
N ALA A 112 -1.82 -9.03 3.02
CA ALA A 112 -2.88 -9.75 3.74
C ALA A 112 -4.05 -8.81 4.08
N SER A 113 -3.78 -7.56 4.47
CA SER A 113 -4.82 -6.55 4.72
C SER A 113 -5.65 -6.25 3.48
N ALA A 114 -5.03 -6.14 2.30
CA ALA A 114 -5.74 -5.94 1.04
C ALA A 114 -6.72 -7.09 0.72
N ILE A 115 -6.31 -8.34 0.99
CA ILE A 115 -7.18 -9.51 0.85
C ILE A 115 -8.37 -9.45 1.82
N VAL A 116 -8.12 -9.09 3.10
CA VAL A 116 -9.18 -8.94 4.10
C VAL A 116 -10.15 -7.83 3.70
N ALA A 117 -9.65 -6.66 3.29
CA ALA A 117 -10.49 -5.56 2.82
C ALA A 117 -11.36 -5.96 1.63
N LYS A 118 -10.78 -6.67 0.65
CA LYS A 118 -11.53 -7.18 -0.52
C LYS A 118 -12.64 -8.14 -0.11
N ARG A 119 -12.37 -9.04 0.84
CA ARG A 119 -13.38 -9.97 1.38
C ARG A 119 -14.52 -9.25 2.13
N ILE A 120 -14.20 -8.24 2.92
CA ILE A 120 -15.21 -7.42 3.59
C ILE A 120 -16.10 -6.74 2.55
N GLN A 121 -15.49 -6.10 1.55
CA GLN A 121 -16.22 -5.40 0.49
C GLN A 121 -17.11 -6.33 -0.35
N ALA A 122 -16.68 -7.57 -0.58
CA ALA A 122 -17.46 -8.56 -1.32
C ALA A 122 -18.65 -9.13 -0.52
N LYS A 123 -18.52 -9.22 0.80
CA LYS A 123 -19.52 -9.89 1.68
C LYS A 123 -20.42 -8.94 2.45
N ALA A 124 -20.00 -7.69 2.65
CA ALA A 124 -20.73 -6.68 3.39
C ALA A 124 -20.79 -5.40 2.57
N HIS A 125 -22.00 -4.84 2.42
CA HIS A 125 -22.22 -3.53 1.78
C HIS A 125 -21.86 -2.41 2.76
N MET A 126 -20.65 -2.45 3.30
CA MET A 126 -20.19 -1.44 4.24
C MET A 126 -19.75 -0.17 3.50
N ASP A 127 -20.11 0.99 4.03
CA ASP A 127 -19.66 2.27 3.50
C ASP A 127 -18.13 2.40 3.64
N LEU A 128 -17.46 2.92 2.59
CA LEU A 128 -15.99 3.03 2.59
C LEU A 128 -15.47 3.97 3.67
N LEU A 129 -16.20 5.05 3.99
CA LEU A 129 -15.82 5.96 5.07
C LEU A 129 -15.92 5.26 6.43
N ALA A 130 -16.97 4.48 6.65
CA ALA A 130 -17.14 3.71 7.87
C ALA A 130 -16.04 2.64 8.00
N LEU A 131 -15.75 1.90 6.92
CA LEU A 131 -14.69 0.89 6.91
C LEU A 131 -13.32 1.51 7.21
N THR A 132 -12.99 2.61 6.53
CA THR A 132 -11.73 3.35 6.76
C THR A 132 -11.64 3.86 8.20
N SER A 133 -12.72 4.43 8.72
CA SER A 133 -12.75 4.97 10.09
C SER A 133 -12.52 3.88 11.14
N TRP A 134 -13.20 2.76 11.01
CA TRP A 134 -13.06 1.63 11.94
C TRP A 134 -11.70 0.95 11.85
N GLN A 135 -11.18 0.71 10.64
CA GLN A 135 -9.86 0.10 10.50
C GLN A 135 -8.77 0.97 11.13
N MET A 136 -8.84 2.30 10.93
CA MET A 136 -7.86 3.22 11.53
C MET A 136 -7.99 3.27 13.04
N LEU A 137 -9.21 3.39 13.57
CA LEU A 137 -9.45 3.41 15.02
C LEU A 137 -8.92 2.13 15.68
N LEU A 138 -9.29 0.97 15.16
CA LEU A 138 -8.89 -0.31 15.73
C LEU A 138 -7.39 -0.59 15.60
N GLY A 139 -6.76 -0.11 14.54
CA GLY A 139 -5.32 -0.28 14.34
C GLY A 139 -4.47 0.75 15.10
N VAL A 140 -4.98 1.96 15.34
CA VAL A 140 -4.23 2.98 16.08
C VAL A 140 -4.15 2.69 17.58
N ILE A 141 -5.11 1.95 18.15
CA ILE A 141 -5.10 1.57 19.56
C ILE A 141 -3.82 0.78 19.93
N PRO A 142 -3.54 -0.39 19.31
CA PRO A 142 -2.30 -1.12 19.61
C PRO A 142 -1.04 -0.35 19.18
N LEU A 143 -1.11 0.50 18.16
CA LEU A 143 0.03 1.33 17.75
C LEU A 143 0.38 2.37 18.80
N ASN A 144 -0.60 3.05 19.38
CA ASN A 144 -0.38 3.99 20.48
C ASN A 144 0.12 3.28 21.75
N LEU A 145 -0.42 2.09 22.06
CA LEU A 145 0.08 1.30 23.18
C LEU A 145 1.56 0.96 22.99
N LEU A 146 1.94 0.52 21.79
CA LEU A 146 3.34 0.24 21.46
C LEU A 146 4.21 1.51 21.58
N ALA A 147 3.74 2.64 21.05
CA ALA A 147 4.45 3.92 21.12
C ALA A 147 4.63 4.41 22.55
N TRP A 148 3.67 4.15 23.44
CA TRP A 148 3.76 4.50 24.86
C TRP A 148 4.79 3.64 25.63
N LEU A 149 4.96 2.38 25.20
CA LEU A 149 5.94 1.46 25.82
C LEU A 149 7.39 1.73 25.37
N ILE A 150 7.59 2.45 24.25
CA ILE A 150 8.92 2.74 23.70
C ILE A 150 9.34 4.16 24.10
N PRO A 151 10.49 4.33 24.78
CA PRO A 151 11.01 5.66 25.07
C PRO A 151 11.23 6.46 23.79
N SER A 152 10.68 7.67 23.74
CA SER A 152 10.81 8.57 22.60
C SER A 152 11.37 9.94 23.05
N ARG A 153 12.01 10.65 22.12
CA ARG A 153 12.42 12.03 22.37
C ARG A 153 11.18 12.94 22.42
N PRO A 154 11.22 14.03 23.19
CA PRO A 154 10.16 15.03 23.19
C PRO A 154 9.91 15.57 21.78
N VAL A 155 8.63 15.74 21.43
CA VAL A 155 8.26 16.31 20.15
C VAL A 155 8.33 17.84 20.22
N GLU A 156 9.05 18.46 19.30
CA GLU A 156 9.07 19.91 19.16
C GLU A 156 7.84 20.38 18.36
N TRP A 157 6.87 20.99 19.02
CA TRP A 157 5.61 21.46 18.46
C TRP A 157 5.77 22.80 17.74
N ALA A 158 6.49 22.82 16.61
CA ALA A 158 6.62 24.00 15.76
C ALA A 158 5.49 24.05 14.71
N TRP A 159 5.11 25.26 14.27
CA TRP A 159 4.04 25.43 13.27
C TRP A 159 4.25 24.64 11.97
N PRO A 160 5.48 24.56 11.39
CA PRO A 160 5.72 23.72 10.22
C PRO A 160 5.46 22.23 10.48
N PHE A 161 5.82 21.74 11.68
CA PHE A 161 5.55 20.35 12.07
C PHE A 161 4.05 20.10 12.21
N ILE A 162 3.31 20.98 12.87
CA ILE A 162 1.85 20.88 13.02
C ILE A 162 1.17 20.88 11.65
N GLY A 163 1.58 21.77 10.74
CA GLY A 163 1.06 21.84 9.38
C GLY A 163 1.34 20.55 8.58
N ALA A 164 2.56 20.04 8.64
CA ALA A 164 2.94 18.77 7.99
C ALA A 164 2.17 17.58 8.57
N LEU A 165 2.00 17.55 9.90
CA LEU A 165 1.22 16.51 10.58
C LEU A 165 -0.24 16.54 10.17
N ALA A 166 -0.87 17.73 10.14
CA ALA A 166 -2.25 17.88 9.70
C ALA A 166 -2.45 17.48 8.24
N PHE A 167 -1.55 17.90 7.35
CA PHE A 167 -1.55 17.49 5.95
C PHE A 167 -1.43 15.97 5.81
N THR A 168 -0.48 15.38 6.51
CA THR A 168 -0.26 13.92 6.49
C THR A 168 -1.47 13.16 7.02
N ALA A 169 -2.05 13.60 8.12
CA ALA A 169 -3.20 12.92 8.72
C ALA A 169 -4.46 13.01 7.85
N ILE A 170 -4.76 14.17 7.29
CA ILE A 170 -6.01 14.43 6.58
C ILE A 170 -5.90 14.02 5.10
N VAL A 171 -4.90 14.52 4.40
CA VAL A 171 -4.81 14.35 2.94
C VAL A 171 -4.19 12.99 2.61
N THR A 172 -2.99 12.71 3.10
CA THR A 172 -2.28 11.49 2.70
C THR A 172 -2.81 10.26 3.40
N THR A 173 -3.13 10.34 4.69
CA THR A 173 -3.60 9.15 5.42
C THR A 173 -5.10 8.95 5.22
N ALA A 174 -5.96 9.84 5.68
CA ALA A 174 -7.41 9.63 5.59
C ALA A 174 -7.88 9.59 4.13
N GLY A 175 -7.47 10.57 3.30
CA GLY A 175 -7.79 10.62 1.88
C GLY A 175 -7.19 9.45 1.10
N GLY A 176 -5.92 9.15 1.32
CA GLY A 176 -5.21 8.05 0.65
C GLY A 176 -5.84 6.69 0.92
N TRP A 177 -6.22 6.39 2.16
CA TRP A 177 -6.88 5.12 2.50
C TRP A 177 -8.28 4.98 1.93
N ILE A 178 -9.06 6.07 1.86
CA ILE A 178 -10.38 6.06 1.21
C ILE A 178 -10.20 5.75 -0.28
N LEU A 179 -9.26 6.44 -0.95
CA LEU A 179 -8.96 6.20 -2.36
C LEU A 179 -8.45 4.77 -2.60
N TRP A 180 -7.58 4.26 -1.72
CA TRP A 180 -7.11 2.88 -1.79
C TRP A 180 -8.24 1.88 -1.72
N LEU A 181 -9.14 2.00 -0.74
CA LEU A 181 -10.30 1.11 -0.61
C LEU A 181 -11.25 1.22 -1.81
N TYR A 182 -11.38 2.42 -2.40
CA TYR A 182 -12.17 2.61 -3.62
C TYR A 182 -11.53 1.89 -4.81
N VAL A 183 -10.22 2.02 -5.03
CA VAL A 183 -9.48 1.30 -6.08
C VAL A 183 -9.58 -0.21 -5.88
N LEU A 184 -9.39 -0.66 -4.66
CA LEU A 184 -9.48 -2.07 -4.29
C LEU A 184 -10.90 -2.64 -4.51
N ARG A 185 -11.95 -1.83 -4.34
CA ARG A 185 -13.33 -2.20 -4.66
C ARG A 185 -13.54 -2.39 -6.15
N SER A 186 -12.90 -1.55 -6.96
CA SER A 186 -13.14 -1.46 -8.40
C SER A 186 -12.31 -2.44 -9.23
N LEU A 187 -11.15 -2.87 -8.72
CA LEU A 187 -10.18 -3.72 -9.42
C LEU A 187 -9.89 -5.02 -8.66
N PRO A 188 -9.44 -6.08 -9.35
CA PRO A 188 -8.84 -7.24 -8.70
C PRO A 188 -7.70 -6.82 -7.75
N ALA A 189 -7.56 -7.50 -6.60
CA ALA A 189 -6.61 -7.10 -5.56
C ALA A 189 -5.15 -7.08 -6.07
N GLY A 190 -4.78 -8.06 -6.90
CA GLY A 190 -3.46 -8.13 -7.53
C GLY A 190 -3.19 -6.91 -8.44
N ILE A 191 -4.15 -6.52 -9.28
CA ILE A 191 -3.99 -5.36 -10.17
C ILE A 191 -3.99 -4.05 -9.37
N ALA A 192 -4.89 -3.92 -8.40
CA ALA A 192 -4.95 -2.75 -7.53
C ALA A 192 -3.63 -2.53 -6.79
N SER A 193 -3.02 -3.59 -6.27
CA SER A 193 -1.75 -3.49 -5.55
C SER A 193 -0.57 -3.12 -6.45
N MET A 194 -0.57 -3.56 -7.71
CA MET A 194 0.47 -3.17 -8.68
C MET A 194 0.50 -1.66 -8.93
N SER A 195 -0.64 -0.96 -8.81
CA SER A 195 -0.66 0.51 -8.95
C SER A 195 0.19 1.24 -7.89
N ALA A 196 0.44 0.61 -6.74
CA ALA A 196 1.33 1.16 -5.72
C ALA A 196 2.80 1.28 -6.19
N LEU A 197 3.20 0.56 -7.23
CA LEU A 197 4.52 0.71 -7.84
C LEU A 197 4.71 2.05 -8.59
N ALA A 198 3.63 2.80 -8.81
CA ALA A 198 3.76 4.17 -9.27
C ALA A 198 4.38 5.10 -8.20
N ILE A 199 4.29 4.73 -6.91
CA ILE A 199 4.79 5.56 -5.80
C ILE A 199 6.30 5.85 -5.92
N PRO A 200 7.21 4.85 -6.07
CA PRO A 200 8.62 5.13 -6.24
C PRO A 200 8.93 5.96 -7.51
N VAL A 201 8.18 5.76 -8.59
CA VAL A 201 8.33 6.56 -9.81
C VAL A 201 7.97 8.03 -9.54
N ILE A 202 6.83 8.28 -8.89
CA ILE A 202 6.39 9.63 -8.53
C ILE A 202 7.36 10.29 -7.53
N ALA A 203 7.92 9.51 -6.60
CA ALA A 203 8.88 10.00 -5.62
C ALA A 203 10.17 10.49 -6.30
N ILE A 204 10.73 9.74 -7.26
CA ILE A 204 11.92 10.13 -8.02
C ILE A 204 11.62 11.39 -8.86
N LEU A 205 10.50 11.44 -9.55
CA LEU A 205 10.10 12.63 -10.31
C LEU A 205 9.91 13.84 -9.40
N GLY A 206 9.32 13.65 -8.23
CA GLY A 206 9.14 14.70 -7.23
C GLY A 206 10.46 15.23 -6.70
N SER A 207 11.44 14.37 -6.39
CA SER A 207 12.74 14.79 -5.93
C SER A 207 13.55 15.49 -7.03
N ALA A 208 13.46 15.03 -8.26
CA ALA A 208 14.07 15.70 -9.42
C ALA A 208 13.51 17.11 -9.59
N LEU A 209 12.21 17.31 -9.47
CA LEU A 209 11.57 18.62 -9.66
C LEU A 209 11.77 19.57 -8.48
N GLN A 210 11.75 19.05 -7.23
CA GLN A 210 11.80 19.90 -6.03
C GLN A 210 13.22 20.13 -5.53
N LEU A 211 14.10 19.13 -5.65
CA LEU A 211 15.46 19.17 -5.12
C LEU A 211 16.51 19.32 -6.21
N GLY A 212 16.13 19.27 -7.49
CA GLY A 212 17.06 19.30 -8.61
C GLY A 212 17.94 18.04 -8.72
N GLU A 213 17.54 16.95 -8.09
CA GLU A 213 18.26 15.67 -8.16
C GLU A 213 18.14 15.08 -9.56
N VAL A 214 19.25 14.59 -10.11
CA VAL A 214 19.25 13.95 -11.43
C VAL A 214 19.11 12.44 -11.23
N PRO A 215 18.00 11.82 -11.69
CA PRO A 215 17.84 10.38 -11.60
C PRO A 215 18.98 9.61 -12.28
N SER A 216 19.44 8.54 -11.67
CA SER A 216 20.45 7.66 -12.26
C SER A 216 19.91 6.96 -13.52
N PRO A 217 20.77 6.50 -14.43
CA PRO A 217 20.33 5.73 -15.61
C PRO A 217 19.53 4.48 -15.23
N MET A 218 19.84 3.83 -14.10
CA MET A 218 19.12 2.66 -13.63
C MET A 218 17.71 3.03 -13.13
N GLU A 219 17.58 4.14 -12.40
CA GLU A 219 16.28 4.65 -11.97
C GLU A 219 15.41 5.01 -13.18
N LEU A 220 15.97 5.65 -14.21
CA LEU A 220 15.24 5.97 -15.44
C LEU A 220 14.71 4.71 -16.14
N TRP A 221 15.55 3.69 -16.33
CA TRP A 221 15.11 2.42 -16.92
C TRP A 221 14.08 1.72 -16.05
N GLY A 222 14.24 1.76 -14.73
CA GLY A 222 13.27 1.23 -13.78
C GLY A 222 11.91 1.92 -13.87
N MET A 223 11.90 3.26 -13.97
CA MET A 223 10.67 4.03 -14.15
C MET A 223 9.97 3.69 -15.46
N VAL A 224 10.72 3.56 -16.57
CA VAL A 224 10.16 3.13 -17.87
C VAL A 224 9.57 1.72 -17.77
N ALA A 225 10.25 0.79 -17.13
CA ALA A 225 9.77 -0.58 -16.97
C ALA A 225 8.49 -0.66 -16.14
N ILE A 226 8.41 0.07 -15.02
CA ILE A 226 7.19 0.14 -14.20
C ILE A 226 6.06 0.83 -14.97
N GLY A 227 6.34 1.95 -15.64
CA GLY A 227 5.35 2.66 -16.45
C GLY A 227 4.75 1.77 -17.56
N ALA A 228 5.60 1.04 -18.27
CA ALA A 228 5.17 0.09 -19.31
C ALA A 228 4.37 -1.09 -18.71
N ALA A 229 4.76 -1.61 -17.54
CA ALA A 229 4.01 -2.65 -16.84
C ALA A 229 2.61 -2.18 -16.46
N LEU A 230 2.50 -0.98 -15.88
CA LEU A 230 1.21 -0.40 -15.50
C LEU A 230 0.34 -0.10 -16.72
N ALA A 231 0.91 0.40 -17.80
CA ALA A 231 0.19 0.63 -19.07
C ALA A 231 -0.34 -0.68 -19.64
N LEU A 232 0.46 -1.76 -19.63
CA LEU A 232 0.05 -3.08 -20.10
C LEU A 232 -1.12 -3.64 -19.29
N LEU A 233 -1.08 -3.48 -17.94
CA LEU A 233 -2.17 -3.90 -17.04
C LEU A 233 -3.44 -3.09 -17.29
N SER A 234 -3.32 -1.76 -17.46
CA SER A 234 -4.45 -0.86 -17.68
C SER A 234 -5.14 -1.14 -19.03
N ALA A 235 -4.40 -1.35 -20.11
CA ALA A 235 -4.94 -1.67 -21.41
C ALA A 235 -5.76 -2.97 -21.40
N ARG A 236 -5.33 -3.95 -20.60
CA ARG A 236 -6.03 -5.24 -20.49
C ARG A 236 -7.25 -5.19 -19.58
N SER A 237 -7.27 -4.32 -18.57
CA SER A 237 -8.45 -4.15 -17.72
C SER A 237 -9.61 -3.48 -18.44
N GLN A 238 -9.34 -2.77 -19.52
CA GLN A 238 -10.34 -2.08 -20.34
C GLN A 238 -10.85 -2.91 -21.52
N SER A 239 -10.20 -4.04 -21.85
CA SER A 239 -10.71 -4.93 -22.89
C SER A 239 -12.01 -5.55 -22.41
N PRO A 240 -13.16 -5.32 -23.09
CA PRO A 240 -14.40 -5.97 -22.74
C PRO A 240 -14.16 -7.48 -22.79
N ARG A 241 -14.63 -8.21 -21.76
CA ARG A 241 -14.85 -9.66 -21.92
C ARG A 241 -15.65 -9.81 -23.20
N ALA A 242 -15.06 -10.33 -24.26
CA ALA A 242 -15.79 -10.78 -25.40
C ALA A 242 -16.90 -11.67 -24.83
N ALA A 243 -18.13 -11.20 -24.94
CA ALA A 243 -19.29 -11.98 -24.63
C ALA A 243 -19.10 -13.28 -25.40
N SER A 244 -18.98 -14.39 -24.68
CA SER A 244 -19.15 -15.71 -25.25
C SER A 244 -20.61 -15.81 -25.68
N SER A 245 -20.91 -15.25 -26.85
CA SER A 245 -21.98 -15.66 -27.71
C SER A 245 -21.54 -16.98 -28.31
N GLY A 246 -22.05 -18.02 -27.79
CA GLY A 246 -21.84 -19.38 -28.26
C GLY A 246 -22.98 -20.22 -27.75
N GLY A 247 -23.97 -20.36 -28.57
CA GLY A 247 -24.90 -21.32 -28.96
C GLY A 247 -25.28 -22.46 -27.98
#